data_eb8f55a9269f06ddd3868ec285afb12d
#
_entry.id   eb8f55a9269f06ddd3868ec285afb12d
#
_cell.length_a   1.000
_cell.length_b   1.000
_cell.length_c   1.000
_cell.angle_alpha   90.00
_cell.angle_beta   90.00
_cell.angle_gamma   90.00
#
_symmetry.space_group_name_H-M   'P 1'
#
loop_
_entity.id
_entity.type
_entity.pdbx_description
1 polymer ?
#
loop_
_entity_poly.entity_id
_entity_poly.type
_entity_poly.pdbx_seq_one_letter_code
_entity_poly.pdbx_strand_id
1 'polypeptide(L)'
;MSKKKSESLVLGQILETVAPDIGATVLMEPEWKIAGQITFKNGRHSYFRYNTLDLNPVGASDIAKDKDYANFFMQSMGYKTVPNSNTFFSETWAKTIGVTDKGIDSAYEYAQQLGLPVIVKPNSGSQGSGVTLVHNKKEFYEAMRQIFKSDRIAIIQPFVEGNDYRVVVLDNKIISAYQRIPLNVSGDGKSTIKQLLKKKQEKFVAERRDTQIKFDDVRILNKLKRQKLTLDSILEKKQLVYLLDNANLSTGGDSIDVTNKVHPKFKKLATNLTRDMNLRLCGVDLIIDGDIVDKPRNYWILEINAAPGLDHYAKLGAEQAEIVKGLYLKVLRHLEKRPK
;
A
#
# COMPACT_ATOMS: atom_id res chain seq x y z
N MET A 1 -22.16 1.04 25.45
CA MET A 1 -21.27 2.15 25.03
C MET A 1 -21.05 2.06 23.53
N SER A 2 -21.71 2.91 22.75
CA SER A 2 -21.61 2.97 21.28
C SER A 2 -20.19 3.38 20.89
N LYS A 3 -19.44 2.49 20.25
CA LYS A 3 -18.19 2.84 19.57
C LYS A 3 -18.55 3.83 18.46
N LYS A 4 -18.24 5.13 18.62
CA LYS A 4 -18.22 6.08 17.51
C LYS A 4 -17.31 5.49 16.43
N LYS A 5 -17.92 4.97 15.34
CA LYS A 5 -17.19 4.60 14.12
C LYS A 5 -16.45 5.85 13.64
N SER A 6 -15.15 5.75 13.46
CA SER A 6 -14.38 6.80 12.81
C SER A 6 -14.98 7.02 11.41
N GLU A 7 -15.45 8.22 11.13
CA GLU A 7 -15.85 8.63 9.78
C GLU A 7 -14.60 8.80 8.92
N SER A 8 -13.96 7.68 8.53
CA SER A 8 -13.03 7.73 7.44
C SER A 8 -13.82 8.02 6.16
N LEU A 9 -13.33 8.90 5.30
CA LEU A 9 -13.89 9.12 3.97
C LEU A 9 -13.75 7.82 3.15
N VAL A 10 -14.68 6.89 3.34
CA VAL A 10 -14.77 5.66 2.55
C VAL A 10 -15.22 6.05 1.15
N LEU A 11 -14.73 5.35 0.14
CA LEU A 11 -15.12 5.56 -1.28
C LEU A 11 -16.62 5.85 -1.44
N GLY A 12 -17.49 5.11 -0.72
CA GLY A 12 -18.94 5.30 -0.76
C GLY A 12 -19.38 6.73 -0.49
N GLN A 13 -18.84 7.39 0.53
CA GLN A 13 -19.18 8.78 0.86
C GLN A 13 -18.74 9.77 -0.23
N ILE A 14 -17.58 9.50 -0.86
CA ILE A 14 -17.14 10.32 -2.01
C ILE A 14 -18.10 10.11 -3.18
N LEU A 15 -18.49 8.88 -3.46
CA LEU A 15 -19.45 8.58 -4.53
C LEU A 15 -20.82 9.21 -4.27
N GLU A 16 -21.34 9.15 -3.04
CA GLU A 16 -22.59 9.86 -2.66
C GLU A 16 -22.50 11.36 -2.92
N THR A 17 -21.32 11.95 -2.72
CA THR A 17 -21.09 13.39 -2.95
C THR A 17 -21.04 13.75 -4.43
N VAL A 18 -20.39 12.93 -5.29
CA VAL A 18 -20.13 13.28 -6.69
C VAL A 18 -21.12 12.68 -7.69
N ALA A 19 -21.87 11.63 -7.32
CA ALA A 19 -22.84 11.00 -8.23
C ALA A 19 -23.96 11.95 -8.68
N PRO A 20 -24.50 12.84 -7.82
CA PRO A 20 -25.51 13.82 -8.24
C PRO A 20 -25.05 14.73 -9.39
N ASP A 21 -23.75 15.04 -9.50
CA ASP A 21 -23.19 15.92 -10.55
C ASP A 21 -23.39 15.36 -11.97
N ILE A 22 -23.63 14.05 -12.08
CA ILE A 22 -23.97 13.38 -13.37
C ILE A 22 -25.41 12.85 -13.35
N GLY A 23 -26.19 13.16 -12.30
CA GLY A 23 -27.55 12.68 -12.09
C GLY A 23 -27.65 11.18 -11.81
N ALA A 24 -26.60 10.60 -11.29
CA ALA A 24 -26.61 9.25 -10.74
C ALA A 24 -26.98 9.28 -9.25
N THR A 25 -27.45 8.14 -8.73
CA THR A 25 -27.75 7.94 -7.31
C THR A 25 -26.89 6.80 -6.76
N VAL A 26 -26.61 6.85 -5.46
CA VAL A 26 -25.85 5.82 -4.75
C VAL A 26 -26.73 5.25 -3.64
N LEU A 27 -26.94 3.95 -3.67
CA LEU A 27 -27.56 3.19 -2.59
C LEU A 27 -26.45 2.53 -1.79
N MET A 28 -26.24 2.98 -0.54
CA MET A 28 -25.25 2.39 0.37
C MET A 28 -25.87 1.24 1.17
N GLU A 29 -25.09 0.20 1.38
CA GLU A 29 -25.41 -0.80 2.39
C GLU A 29 -25.49 -0.13 3.78
N PRO A 30 -26.59 -0.31 4.55
CA PRO A 30 -26.91 0.60 5.67
C PRO A 30 -26.09 0.35 6.93
N GLU A 31 -25.58 -0.86 7.15
CA GLU A 31 -24.91 -1.24 8.40
C GLU A 31 -23.44 -0.80 8.44
N TRP A 32 -22.68 -1.21 7.41
CA TRP A 32 -21.22 -1.01 7.36
C TRP A 32 -20.80 0.13 6.42
N LYS A 33 -21.65 0.47 5.45
CA LYS A 33 -21.41 1.54 4.46
C LYS A 33 -20.11 1.36 3.64
N ILE A 34 -19.72 0.10 3.42
CA ILE A 34 -18.50 -0.25 2.68
C ILE A 34 -18.79 -0.79 1.28
N ALA A 35 -20.06 -1.05 0.98
CA ALA A 35 -20.53 -1.51 -0.32
C ALA A 35 -21.75 -0.70 -0.73
N GLY A 36 -22.00 -0.62 -2.04
CA GLY A 36 -23.17 0.07 -2.56
C GLY A 36 -23.37 -0.19 -4.05
N GLN A 37 -24.53 0.32 -4.52
CA GLN A 37 -24.94 0.31 -5.91
C GLN A 37 -25.01 1.74 -6.43
N ILE A 38 -24.49 1.98 -7.61
CA ILE A 38 -24.61 3.22 -8.35
C ILE A 38 -25.66 3.02 -9.44
N THR A 39 -26.69 3.87 -9.50
CA THR A 39 -27.71 3.86 -10.54
C THR A 39 -27.54 5.09 -11.40
N PHE A 40 -27.28 4.91 -12.70
CA PHE A 40 -27.11 5.98 -13.67
C PHE A 40 -28.44 6.40 -14.30
N LYS A 41 -28.49 7.60 -14.92
CA LYS A 41 -29.70 8.11 -15.61
C LYS A 41 -30.24 7.18 -16.70
N ASN A 42 -29.36 6.43 -17.36
CA ASN A 42 -29.73 5.47 -18.40
C ASN A 42 -30.28 4.13 -17.86
N GLY A 43 -30.54 4.05 -16.55
CA GLY A 43 -31.04 2.87 -15.87
C GLY A 43 -29.98 1.79 -15.60
N ARG A 44 -28.74 2.04 -15.92
CA ARG A 44 -27.63 1.12 -15.67
C ARG A 44 -27.25 1.11 -14.21
N HIS A 45 -26.82 -0.04 -13.72
CA HIS A 45 -26.27 -0.23 -12.38
C HIS A 45 -24.77 -0.58 -12.44
N SER A 46 -24.02 -0.12 -11.44
CA SER A 46 -22.66 -0.54 -11.14
C SER A 46 -22.52 -0.73 -9.64
N TYR A 47 -21.63 -1.60 -9.22
CA TYR A 47 -21.43 -1.92 -7.81
C TYR A 47 -20.03 -1.54 -7.36
N PHE A 48 -19.89 -1.30 -6.07
CA PHE A 48 -18.58 -1.12 -5.45
C PHE A 48 -18.53 -1.78 -4.07
N ARG A 49 -17.34 -2.18 -3.68
CA ARG A 49 -17.03 -2.64 -2.34
C ARG A 49 -15.63 -2.22 -1.94
N TYR A 50 -15.48 -1.54 -0.80
CA TYR A 50 -14.26 -0.85 -0.41
C TYR A 50 -13.82 0.09 -1.56
N ASN A 51 -12.59 -0.05 -2.06
CA ASN A 51 -12.06 0.73 -3.19
C ASN A 51 -12.21 0.02 -4.55
N THR A 52 -12.85 -1.15 -4.59
CA THR A 52 -13.07 -1.90 -5.82
C THR A 52 -14.31 -1.38 -6.54
N LEU A 53 -14.15 -1.01 -7.80
CA LEU A 53 -15.19 -0.54 -8.73
C LEU A 53 -15.20 -1.45 -9.96
N ASP A 54 -16.30 -1.47 -10.70
CA ASP A 54 -16.43 -2.18 -11.99
C ASP A 54 -15.63 -1.53 -13.13
N LEU A 55 -14.46 -1.00 -12.83
CA LEU A 55 -13.62 -0.28 -13.80
C LEU A 55 -12.58 -1.16 -14.47
N ASN A 56 -11.88 -1.93 -13.68
CA ASN A 56 -10.88 -2.88 -14.17
C ASN A 56 -11.50 -4.23 -14.52
N PRO A 57 -10.96 -4.96 -15.53
CA PRO A 57 -11.33 -6.34 -15.77
C PRO A 57 -11.06 -7.23 -14.56
N VAL A 58 -11.94 -8.20 -14.31
CA VAL A 58 -11.87 -9.09 -13.15
C VAL A 58 -10.55 -9.85 -13.11
N GLY A 59 -10.14 -10.50 -14.20
CA GLY A 59 -8.90 -11.27 -14.27
C GLY A 59 -7.66 -10.42 -14.04
N ALA A 60 -7.57 -9.24 -14.66
CA ALA A 60 -6.44 -8.30 -14.42
C ALA A 60 -6.39 -7.81 -12.97
N SER A 61 -7.57 -7.54 -12.38
CA SER A 61 -7.67 -7.14 -10.98
C SER A 61 -7.24 -8.25 -10.02
N ASP A 62 -7.53 -9.49 -10.35
CA ASP A 62 -7.19 -10.63 -9.51
C ASP A 62 -5.70 -10.94 -9.57
N ILE A 63 -5.10 -10.90 -10.75
CA ILE A 63 -3.63 -10.96 -10.92
C ILE A 63 -2.95 -9.85 -10.10
N ALA A 64 -3.45 -8.62 -10.16
CA ALA A 64 -2.84 -7.49 -9.42
C ALA A 64 -2.90 -7.64 -7.88
N LYS A 65 -3.79 -8.48 -7.34
CA LYS A 65 -3.88 -8.79 -5.90
C LYS A 65 -2.84 -9.83 -5.46
N ASP A 66 -2.41 -10.68 -6.39
CA ASP A 66 -1.40 -11.71 -6.14
C ASP A 66 -0.02 -11.18 -6.53
N LYS A 67 0.83 -10.94 -5.54
CA LYS A 67 2.13 -10.29 -5.77
C LYS A 67 3.08 -11.14 -6.60
N ASP A 68 2.99 -12.46 -6.48
CA ASP A 68 3.84 -13.39 -7.22
C ASP A 68 3.45 -13.41 -8.70
N TYR A 69 2.17 -13.62 -9.00
CA TYR A 69 1.69 -13.60 -10.38
C TYR A 69 1.82 -12.23 -11.03
N ALA A 70 1.52 -11.14 -10.31
CA ALA A 70 1.76 -9.80 -10.83
C ALA A 70 3.23 -9.56 -11.17
N ASN A 71 4.15 -10.01 -10.29
CA ASN A 71 5.59 -9.92 -10.52
C ASN A 71 6.01 -10.72 -11.76
N PHE A 72 5.51 -11.95 -11.90
CA PHE A 72 5.77 -12.79 -13.07
C PHE A 72 5.38 -12.10 -14.38
N PHE A 73 4.16 -11.56 -14.47
CA PHE A 73 3.70 -10.88 -15.69
C PHE A 73 4.47 -9.58 -15.95
N MET A 74 4.74 -8.78 -14.92
CA MET A 74 5.57 -7.58 -15.08
C MET A 74 6.96 -7.91 -15.63
N GLN A 75 7.62 -8.93 -15.10
CA GLN A 75 8.92 -9.38 -15.60
C GLN A 75 8.85 -9.89 -17.03
N SER A 76 7.83 -10.70 -17.36
CA SER A 76 7.61 -11.22 -18.73
C SER A 76 7.43 -10.11 -19.76
N MET A 77 6.93 -8.95 -19.35
CA MET A 77 6.80 -7.76 -20.18
C MET A 77 8.02 -6.84 -20.14
N GLY A 78 9.11 -7.25 -19.47
CA GLY A 78 10.37 -6.49 -19.40
C GLY A 78 10.39 -5.36 -18.37
N TYR A 79 9.45 -5.32 -17.44
CA TYR A 79 9.45 -4.34 -16.34
C TYR A 79 10.45 -4.73 -15.25
N LYS A 80 11.16 -3.71 -14.72
CA LYS A 80 12.15 -3.89 -13.66
C LYS A 80 11.46 -3.99 -12.31
N THR A 81 11.24 -5.21 -11.83
CA THR A 81 10.76 -5.51 -10.48
C THR A 81 11.92 -5.86 -9.56
N VAL A 82 11.65 -6.10 -8.27
CA VAL A 82 12.68 -6.59 -7.35
C VAL A 82 13.16 -7.97 -7.81
N PRO A 83 14.45 -8.13 -8.13
CA PRO A 83 14.97 -9.40 -8.63
C PRO A 83 15.00 -10.46 -7.53
N ASN A 84 15.14 -11.73 -7.94
CA ASN A 84 15.30 -12.84 -7.00
C ASN A 84 14.22 -12.90 -5.91
N SER A 85 12.97 -12.53 -6.26
CA SER A 85 11.81 -12.77 -5.41
C SER A 85 11.36 -14.22 -5.57
N ASN A 86 11.10 -14.93 -4.46
CA ASN A 86 10.64 -16.31 -4.50
C ASN A 86 9.56 -16.56 -3.46
N THR A 87 8.65 -17.52 -3.75
CA THR A 87 7.53 -17.90 -2.91
C THR A 87 7.81 -19.16 -2.12
N PHE A 88 7.29 -19.18 -0.89
CA PHE A 88 7.36 -20.33 0.02
C PHE A 88 6.01 -20.54 0.69
N PHE A 89 5.73 -21.77 1.09
CA PHE A 89 4.39 -22.22 1.45
C PHE A 89 4.28 -22.64 2.91
N SER A 90 3.10 -22.40 3.49
CA SER A 90 2.74 -23.01 4.77
C SER A 90 2.73 -24.55 4.62
N GLU A 91 3.03 -25.26 5.67
CA GLU A 91 3.09 -26.74 5.65
C GLU A 91 1.78 -27.36 5.14
N THR A 92 0.64 -26.83 5.60
CA THR A 92 -0.67 -27.31 5.17
C THR A 92 -0.88 -27.12 3.67
N TRP A 93 -0.52 -25.93 3.13
CA TRP A 93 -0.69 -25.64 1.72
C TRP A 93 0.29 -26.45 0.85
N ALA A 94 1.54 -26.56 1.27
CA ALA A 94 2.55 -27.36 0.61
C ALA A 94 2.10 -28.84 0.44
N LYS A 95 1.55 -29.44 1.49
CA LYS A 95 0.94 -30.76 1.45
C LYS A 95 -0.25 -30.84 0.47
N THR A 96 -1.11 -29.83 0.45
CA THR A 96 -2.29 -29.80 -0.43
C THR A 96 -1.91 -29.79 -1.91
N ILE A 97 -0.85 -29.06 -2.28
CA ILE A 97 -0.42 -28.93 -3.68
C ILE A 97 0.71 -29.90 -4.06
N GLY A 98 1.13 -30.79 -3.14
CA GLY A 98 2.16 -31.79 -3.39
C GLY A 98 3.59 -31.23 -3.53
N VAL A 99 3.88 -30.07 -2.94
CA VAL A 99 5.21 -29.43 -2.96
C VAL A 99 5.90 -29.65 -1.63
N THR A 100 7.09 -30.23 -1.62
CA THR A 100 7.82 -30.61 -0.40
C THR A 100 9.06 -29.76 -0.10
N ASP A 101 9.57 -29.05 -1.09
CA ASP A 101 10.84 -28.32 -1.07
C ASP A 101 10.71 -26.79 -0.88
N LYS A 102 9.52 -26.28 -0.63
CA LYS A 102 9.24 -24.84 -0.44
C LYS A 102 8.64 -24.49 0.93
N GLY A 103 9.09 -25.20 1.96
CA GLY A 103 8.70 -24.93 3.35
C GLY A 103 9.50 -23.79 4.00
N ILE A 104 9.27 -23.59 5.30
CA ILE A 104 9.89 -22.50 6.05
C ILE A 104 11.42 -22.63 6.17
N ASP A 105 11.95 -23.86 6.23
CA ASP A 105 13.39 -24.10 6.33
C ASP A 105 14.08 -23.82 5.00
N SER A 106 13.54 -24.31 3.88
CA SER A 106 14.02 -23.96 2.53
C SER A 106 13.93 -22.45 2.26
N ALA A 107 12.90 -21.79 2.82
CA ALA A 107 12.78 -20.34 2.76
C ALA A 107 13.94 -19.64 3.49
N TYR A 108 14.38 -20.18 4.63
CA TYR A 108 15.52 -19.63 5.37
C TYR A 108 16.84 -19.87 4.63
N GLU A 109 17.04 -21.04 4.06
CA GLU A 109 18.20 -21.34 3.21
C GLU A 109 18.27 -20.37 2.02
N TYR A 110 17.13 -20.10 1.37
CA TYR A 110 17.04 -19.11 0.31
C TYR A 110 17.39 -17.69 0.79
N ALA A 111 16.89 -17.29 1.96
CA ALA A 111 17.23 -16.00 2.56
C ALA A 111 18.73 -15.87 2.86
N GLN A 112 19.39 -16.96 3.27
CA GLN A 112 20.85 -17.00 3.47
C GLN A 112 21.61 -16.86 2.14
N GLN A 113 21.14 -17.48 1.06
CA GLN A 113 21.73 -17.34 -0.28
C GLN A 113 21.62 -15.91 -0.81
N LEU A 114 20.50 -15.23 -0.54
CA LEU A 114 20.31 -13.80 -0.90
C LEU A 114 21.23 -12.88 -0.09
N GLY A 115 21.61 -13.29 1.12
CA GLY A 115 22.27 -12.45 2.10
C GLY A 115 21.30 -11.59 2.90
N LEU A 116 21.40 -11.66 4.22
CA LEU A 116 20.59 -10.82 5.12
C LEU A 116 21.10 -9.35 5.11
N PRO A 117 20.23 -8.36 5.23
CA PRO A 117 18.79 -8.47 5.50
C PRO A 117 17.95 -8.74 4.24
N VAL A 118 16.83 -9.42 4.42
CA VAL A 118 15.83 -9.68 3.36
C VAL A 118 14.44 -9.21 3.76
N ILE A 119 13.59 -8.95 2.78
CA ILE A 119 12.16 -8.71 3.00
C ILE A 119 11.42 -10.03 3.00
N VAL A 120 10.61 -10.23 4.04
CA VAL A 120 9.64 -11.33 4.18
C VAL A 120 8.25 -10.70 4.19
N LYS A 121 7.35 -11.13 3.30
CA LYS A 121 6.00 -10.56 3.16
C LYS A 121 4.97 -11.60 2.75
N PRO A 122 3.68 -11.46 3.11
CA PRO A 122 2.61 -12.31 2.59
C PRO A 122 2.42 -12.06 1.08
N ASN A 123 2.02 -13.09 0.34
CA ASN A 123 1.68 -12.96 -1.09
C ASN A 123 0.40 -12.16 -1.28
N SER A 124 -0.62 -12.46 -0.48
CA SER A 124 -1.87 -11.70 -0.43
C SER A 124 -1.79 -10.61 0.65
N GLY A 125 -2.80 -9.79 0.71
CA GLY A 125 -2.88 -8.73 1.70
C GLY A 125 -2.43 -7.36 1.18
N SER A 126 -2.70 -6.35 1.98
CA SER A 126 -2.53 -4.95 1.61
C SER A 126 -1.98 -4.15 2.79
N GLN A 127 -1.71 -2.87 2.57
CA GLN A 127 -1.33 -1.91 3.61
C GLN A 127 -0.04 -2.25 4.38
N GLY A 128 0.88 -3.04 3.78
CA GLY A 128 2.13 -3.44 4.42
C GLY A 128 1.97 -4.36 5.64
N SER A 129 0.79 -4.96 5.80
CA SER A 129 0.57 -5.95 6.87
C SER A 129 1.47 -7.16 6.65
N GLY A 130 2.21 -7.55 7.70
CA GLY A 130 3.13 -8.70 7.65
C GLY A 130 4.43 -8.47 6.85
N VAL A 131 4.64 -7.30 6.26
CA VAL A 131 5.93 -6.97 5.60
C VAL A 131 6.98 -6.68 6.66
N THR A 132 8.06 -7.43 6.65
CA THR A 132 9.13 -7.35 7.65
C THR A 132 10.51 -7.41 6.99
N LEU A 133 11.38 -6.47 7.33
CA LEU A 133 12.81 -6.55 7.05
C LEU A 133 13.46 -7.38 8.17
N VAL A 134 14.01 -8.53 7.81
CA VAL A 134 14.60 -9.47 8.76
C VAL A 134 16.11 -9.51 8.64
N HIS A 135 16.81 -9.45 9.77
CA HIS A 135 18.26 -9.33 9.84
C HIS A 135 18.93 -10.59 10.38
N ASN A 136 18.17 -11.53 10.95
CA ASN A 136 18.72 -12.75 11.57
C ASN A 136 17.69 -13.88 11.54
N LYS A 137 18.18 -15.10 11.87
CA LYS A 137 17.39 -16.33 11.90
C LYS A 137 16.13 -16.23 12.76
N LYS A 138 16.24 -15.64 13.94
CA LYS A 138 15.11 -15.51 14.88
C LYS A 138 13.99 -14.65 14.30
N GLU A 139 14.35 -13.46 13.82
CA GLU A 139 13.40 -12.54 13.16
C GLU A 139 12.74 -13.17 11.94
N PHE A 140 13.51 -13.95 11.15
CA PHE A 140 13.01 -14.64 9.98
C PHE A 140 11.89 -15.63 10.33
N TYR A 141 12.16 -16.57 11.26
CA TYR A 141 11.17 -17.58 11.63
C TYR A 141 9.94 -16.96 12.33
N GLU A 142 10.12 -15.90 13.11
CA GLU A 142 9.01 -15.17 13.72
C GLU A 142 8.12 -14.53 12.64
N ALA A 143 8.70 -13.86 11.65
CA ALA A 143 7.98 -13.24 10.54
C ALA A 143 7.23 -14.29 9.70
N MET A 144 7.89 -15.38 9.32
CA MET A 144 7.28 -16.46 8.55
C MET A 144 6.10 -17.12 9.27
N ARG A 145 6.28 -17.45 10.56
CA ARG A 145 5.19 -18.03 11.37
C ARG A 145 4.01 -17.07 11.51
N GLN A 146 4.28 -15.76 11.63
CA GLN A 146 3.22 -14.77 11.70
C GLN A 146 2.46 -14.66 10.38
N ILE A 147 3.13 -14.71 9.24
CA ILE A 147 2.49 -14.73 7.91
C ILE A 147 1.62 -15.96 7.77
N PHE A 148 2.14 -17.14 8.08
CA PHE A 148 1.43 -18.41 7.91
C PHE A 148 0.21 -18.61 8.84
N LYS A 149 -0.05 -17.68 9.79
CA LYS A 149 -1.34 -17.63 10.51
C LYS A 149 -2.49 -17.08 9.67
N SER A 150 -2.21 -16.27 8.65
CA SER A 150 -3.22 -15.54 7.87
C SER A 150 -3.07 -15.71 6.36
N ASP A 151 -1.91 -16.14 5.87
CA ASP A 151 -1.64 -16.39 4.46
C ASP A 151 -0.99 -17.77 4.28
N ARG A 152 -1.19 -18.39 3.15
CA ARG A 152 -0.61 -19.70 2.80
C ARG A 152 0.74 -19.55 2.12
N ILE A 153 1.04 -18.37 1.57
CA ILE A 153 2.18 -18.08 0.71
C ILE A 153 2.93 -16.87 1.26
N ALA A 154 4.22 -17.04 1.48
CA ALA A 154 5.13 -15.96 1.82
C ALA A 154 6.09 -15.70 0.66
N ILE A 155 6.44 -14.45 0.44
CA ILE A 155 7.45 -14.02 -0.52
C ILE A 155 8.69 -13.61 0.23
N ILE A 156 9.85 -14.07 -0.24
CA ILE A 156 11.17 -13.65 0.21
C ILE A 156 11.86 -12.95 -0.94
N GLN A 157 12.40 -11.77 -0.69
CA GLN A 157 13.08 -10.97 -1.68
C GLN A 157 14.23 -10.17 -1.06
N PRO A 158 15.26 -9.78 -1.84
CA PRO A 158 16.29 -8.89 -1.35
C PRO A 158 15.69 -7.55 -0.88
N PHE A 159 16.33 -6.95 0.10
CA PHE A 159 16.05 -5.56 0.44
C PHE A 159 16.65 -4.65 -0.65
N VAL A 160 15.85 -3.74 -1.17
CA VAL A 160 16.28 -2.70 -2.11
C VAL A 160 16.14 -1.34 -1.44
N GLU A 161 17.22 -0.57 -1.46
CA GLU A 161 17.26 0.76 -0.87
C GLU A 161 16.68 1.81 -1.82
N GLY A 162 16.04 2.83 -1.25
CA GLY A 162 15.52 3.96 -1.99
C GLY A 162 14.28 4.58 -1.36
N ASN A 163 13.80 5.62 -1.99
CA ASN A 163 12.58 6.31 -1.60
C ASN A 163 11.35 5.59 -2.15
N ASP A 164 10.33 5.45 -1.32
CA ASP A 164 9.09 4.77 -1.63
C ASP A 164 8.06 5.74 -2.22
N TYR A 165 7.55 5.43 -3.41
CA TYR A 165 6.56 6.25 -4.11
C TYR A 165 5.35 5.42 -4.51
N ARG A 166 4.16 6.02 -4.38
CA ARG A 166 2.95 5.54 -5.03
C ARG A 166 2.54 6.49 -6.15
N VAL A 167 2.33 5.94 -7.34
CA VAL A 167 1.82 6.65 -8.49
C VAL A 167 0.46 6.06 -8.86
N VAL A 168 -0.60 6.88 -8.83
CA VAL A 168 -1.95 6.45 -9.20
C VAL A 168 -2.24 6.88 -10.63
N VAL A 169 -2.63 5.91 -11.44
CA VAL A 169 -2.95 6.08 -12.85
C VAL A 169 -4.44 5.80 -13.07
N LEU A 170 -5.13 6.67 -13.81
CA LEU A 170 -6.44 6.39 -14.39
C LEU A 170 -6.33 6.54 -15.91
N ASP A 171 -6.68 5.48 -16.62
CA ASP A 171 -6.47 5.36 -18.07
C ASP A 171 -4.99 5.65 -18.41
N ASN A 172 -4.66 6.62 -19.19
CA ASN A 172 -3.28 6.98 -19.54
C ASN A 172 -2.77 8.23 -18.79
N LYS A 173 -3.37 8.59 -17.65
CA LYS A 173 -3.04 9.81 -16.91
C LYS A 173 -2.68 9.51 -15.46
N ILE A 174 -1.60 10.13 -14.99
CA ILE A 174 -1.32 10.18 -13.56
C ILE A 174 -2.32 11.13 -12.91
N ILE A 175 -2.97 10.65 -11.86
CA ILE A 175 -3.94 11.39 -11.08
C ILE A 175 -3.34 11.91 -9.79
N SER A 176 -2.51 11.08 -9.15
CA SER A 176 -1.76 11.46 -7.97
C SER A 176 -0.43 10.72 -7.92
N ALA A 177 0.57 11.35 -7.35
CA ALA A 177 1.82 10.71 -6.99
C ALA A 177 2.29 11.26 -5.65
N TYR A 178 2.73 10.40 -4.75
CA TYR A 178 3.24 10.82 -3.46
C TYR A 178 4.37 9.93 -2.98
N GLN A 179 5.35 10.56 -2.34
CA GLN A 179 6.37 9.85 -1.57
C GLN A 179 5.75 9.36 -0.27
N ARG A 180 6.01 8.12 0.08
CA ARG A 180 5.67 7.57 1.38
C ARG A 180 6.90 7.59 2.28
N ILE A 181 6.72 8.05 3.50
CA ILE A 181 7.78 8.13 4.50
C ILE A 181 7.45 7.16 5.62
N PRO A 182 8.36 6.27 6.04
CA PRO A 182 8.11 5.36 7.13
C PRO A 182 7.73 6.07 8.43
N LEU A 183 7.02 5.38 9.31
CA LEU A 183 6.74 5.89 10.65
C LEU A 183 8.02 6.38 11.32
N ASN A 184 8.01 7.63 11.75
CA ASN A 184 9.13 8.29 12.38
C ASN A 184 8.68 9.21 13.50
N VAL A 185 9.62 9.61 14.35
CA VAL A 185 9.46 10.67 15.34
C VAL A 185 10.66 11.60 15.29
N SER A 186 10.41 12.88 15.61
CA SER A 186 11.47 13.88 15.76
C SER A 186 11.60 14.26 17.23
N GLY A 187 12.81 14.22 17.76
CA GLY A 187 13.12 14.56 19.13
C GLY A 187 12.81 16.03 19.45
N ASP A 188 12.38 16.28 20.69
CA ASP A 188 12.17 17.61 21.25
C ASP A 188 13.16 17.92 22.41
N GLY A 189 14.08 17.00 22.69
CA GLY A 189 15.08 17.10 23.75
C GLY A 189 14.57 16.75 25.15
N LYS A 190 13.29 16.35 25.31
CA LYS A 190 12.67 16.10 26.61
C LYS A 190 11.68 14.96 26.68
N SER A 191 10.98 14.69 25.57
CA SER A 191 9.97 13.62 25.52
C SER A 191 10.59 12.29 25.14
N THR A 192 10.11 11.20 25.74
CA THR A 192 10.48 9.84 25.32
C THR A 192 9.89 9.53 23.95
N ILE A 193 10.46 8.55 23.24
CA ILE A 193 9.93 8.06 21.97
C ILE A 193 8.45 7.64 22.11
N LYS A 194 8.09 6.98 23.22
CA LYS A 194 6.70 6.61 23.53
C LYS A 194 5.78 7.85 23.63
N GLN A 195 6.24 8.91 24.27
CA GLN A 195 5.47 10.16 24.37
C GLN A 195 5.35 10.85 23.00
N LEU A 196 6.41 10.86 22.20
CA LEU A 196 6.39 11.41 20.84
C LEU A 196 5.42 10.63 19.94
N LEU A 197 5.40 9.30 20.03
CA LEU A 197 4.44 8.45 19.33
C LEU A 197 3.00 8.74 19.76
N LYS A 198 2.76 8.93 21.06
CA LYS A 198 1.44 9.30 21.58
C LYS A 198 0.97 10.64 21.00
N LYS A 199 1.84 11.67 21.01
CA LYS A 199 1.55 12.96 20.36
C LYS A 199 1.23 12.79 18.86
N LYS A 200 1.98 11.94 18.15
CA LYS A 200 1.71 11.65 16.72
C LYS A 200 0.36 10.96 16.52
N GLN A 201 0.00 10.02 17.41
CA GLN A 201 -1.33 9.37 17.37
C GLN A 201 -2.45 10.37 17.64
N GLU A 202 -2.28 11.27 18.61
CA GLU A 202 -3.25 12.34 18.90
C GLU A 202 -3.44 13.27 17.69
N LYS A 203 -2.36 13.61 16.97
CA LYS A 203 -2.42 14.35 15.71
C LYS A 203 -3.23 13.58 14.65
N PHE A 204 -3.01 12.27 14.48
CA PHE A 204 -3.78 11.46 13.54
C PHE A 204 -5.29 11.47 13.85
N VAL A 205 -5.64 11.38 15.14
CA VAL A 205 -7.04 11.48 15.58
C VAL A 205 -7.63 12.84 15.26
N ALA A 206 -6.89 13.93 15.52
CA ALA A 206 -7.32 15.30 15.21
C ALA A 206 -7.51 15.51 13.69
N GLU A 207 -6.67 14.91 12.88
CA GLU A 207 -6.74 14.92 11.41
C GLU A 207 -7.75 13.89 10.83
N ARG A 208 -8.52 13.22 11.69
CA ARG A 208 -9.47 12.15 11.30
C ARG A 208 -8.86 11.02 10.49
N ARG A 209 -7.56 10.74 10.71
CA ARG A 209 -6.93 9.53 10.16
C ARG A 209 -7.36 8.33 10.98
N ASP A 210 -7.73 7.24 10.31
CA ASP A 210 -8.08 5.95 10.89
C ASP A 210 -6.87 5.10 11.32
N THR A 211 -5.67 5.62 11.08
CA THR A 211 -4.40 4.98 11.42
C THR A 211 -4.23 4.86 12.94
N GLN A 212 -3.99 3.66 13.42
CA GLN A 212 -3.66 3.37 14.81
C GLN A 212 -2.21 2.86 14.91
N ILE A 213 -1.37 3.60 15.63
CA ILE A 213 0.01 3.19 15.90
C ILE A 213 0.01 2.14 17.00
N LYS A 214 0.52 0.95 16.71
CA LYS A 214 0.70 -0.13 17.69
C LYS A 214 2.07 0.02 18.34
N PHE A 215 2.12 0.53 19.58
CA PHE A 215 3.37 0.79 20.31
C PHE A 215 4.14 -0.50 20.67
N ASP A 216 3.46 -1.63 20.71
CA ASP A 216 3.97 -2.98 20.98
C ASP A 216 4.30 -3.77 19.71
N ASP A 217 4.27 -3.13 18.54
CA ASP A 217 4.66 -3.78 17.28
C ASP A 217 6.13 -4.23 17.36
N VAL A 218 6.35 -5.54 17.26
CA VAL A 218 7.67 -6.17 17.34
C VAL A 218 8.66 -5.55 16.33
N ARG A 219 8.18 -5.10 15.17
CA ARG A 219 9.00 -4.43 14.15
C ARG A 219 9.56 -3.10 14.66
N ILE A 220 8.75 -2.32 15.37
CA ILE A 220 9.19 -1.05 16.03
C ILE A 220 10.23 -1.37 17.09
N LEU A 221 9.95 -2.34 17.97
CA LEU A 221 10.85 -2.70 19.06
C LEU A 221 12.20 -3.21 18.54
N ASN A 222 12.20 -4.06 17.52
CA ASN A 222 13.40 -4.57 16.88
C ASN A 222 14.20 -3.45 16.20
N LYS A 223 13.52 -2.53 15.50
CA LYS A 223 14.19 -1.38 14.87
C LYS A 223 14.83 -0.44 15.88
N LEU A 224 14.15 -0.13 16.97
CA LEU A 224 14.71 0.65 18.06
C LEU A 224 15.94 -0.04 18.67
N LYS A 225 15.84 -1.34 18.96
CA LYS A 225 16.96 -2.12 19.51
C LYS A 225 18.21 -2.07 18.59
N ARG A 226 18.03 -2.17 17.28
CA ARG A 226 19.15 -2.03 16.31
C ARG A 226 19.79 -0.67 16.34
N GLN A 227 19.02 0.38 16.64
CA GLN A 227 19.49 1.76 16.81
C GLN A 227 20.00 2.04 18.23
N LYS A 228 20.08 1.02 19.12
CA LYS A 228 20.42 1.14 20.54
C LYS A 228 19.48 2.06 21.32
N LEU A 229 18.21 2.08 20.92
CA LEU A 229 17.14 2.88 21.51
C LEU A 229 16.05 1.98 22.10
N THR A 230 15.23 2.56 22.98
CA THR A 230 14.02 1.97 23.54
C THR A 230 12.86 2.97 23.42
N LEU A 231 11.65 2.55 23.75
CA LEU A 231 10.50 3.48 23.82
C LEU A 231 10.66 4.58 24.88
N ASP A 232 11.50 4.34 25.88
CA ASP A 232 11.77 5.29 26.96
C ASP A 232 12.99 6.21 26.68
N SER A 233 13.68 6.00 25.56
CA SER A 233 14.80 6.85 25.13
C SER A 233 14.29 8.26 24.80
N ILE A 234 15.06 9.27 25.25
CA ILE A 234 14.84 10.68 24.91
C ILE A 234 15.77 11.03 23.75
N LEU A 235 15.21 11.56 22.67
CA LEU A 235 15.96 11.97 21.49
C LEU A 235 16.42 13.42 21.61
N GLU A 236 17.58 13.73 21.03
CA GLU A 236 18.04 15.11 20.89
C GLU A 236 17.03 15.95 20.08
N LYS A 237 17.04 17.26 20.29
CA LYS A 237 16.17 18.17 19.56
C LYS A 237 16.43 18.08 18.05
N LYS A 238 15.36 17.84 17.28
CA LYS A 238 15.36 17.60 15.82
C LYS A 238 16.02 16.29 15.36
N GLN A 239 16.46 15.42 16.26
CA GLN A 239 16.92 14.08 15.89
C GLN A 239 15.75 13.29 15.31
N LEU A 240 15.87 12.87 14.05
CA LEU A 240 14.86 12.06 13.36
C LEU A 240 15.18 10.57 13.53
N VAL A 241 14.20 9.80 14.00
CA VAL A 241 14.32 8.35 14.18
C VAL A 241 13.17 7.65 13.44
N TYR A 242 13.52 6.80 12.48
CA TYR A 242 12.56 5.93 11.79
C TYR A 242 12.26 4.70 12.65
N LEU A 243 10.99 4.36 12.78
CA LEU A 243 10.48 3.31 13.65
C LEU A 243 10.01 2.06 12.90
N LEU A 244 9.75 2.20 11.60
CA LEU A 244 9.45 1.10 10.69
C LEU A 244 10.32 1.20 9.45
N ASP A 245 10.49 0.08 8.74
CA ASP A 245 11.19 0.03 7.45
C ASP A 245 10.21 0.22 6.28
N ASN A 246 8.95 -0.17 6.46
CA ASN A 246 7.90 0.03 5.48
C ASN A 246 7.26 1.42 5.62
N ALA A 247 6.97 2.05 4.48
CA ALA A 247 6.46 3.42 4.42
C ALA A 247 4.92 3.50 4.29
N ASN A 248 4.19 2.52 4.81
CA ASN A 248 2.74 2.48 4.67
C ASN A 248 2.03 3.53 5.54
N LEU A 249 1.11 4.27 4.94
CA LEU A 249 0.33 5.29 5.64
C LEU A 249 -0.55 4.70 6.75
N SER A 250 -1.08 3.50 6.54
CA SER A 250 -1.89 2.76 7.51
C SER A 250 -1.12 2.32 8.77
N THR A 251 0.21 2.25 8.70
CA THR A 251 1.07 1.92 9.84
C THR A 251 1.69 3.15 10.51
N GLY A 252 1.25 4.35 10.13
CA GLY A 252 1.71 5.61 10.73
C GLY A 252 2.75 6.36 9.90
N GLY A 253 3.01 5.93 8.68
CA GLY A 253 3.84 6.69 7.74
C GLY A 253 3.21 8.03 7.36
N ASP A 254 4.03 8.92 6.85
CA ASP A 254 3.62 10.20 6.28
C ASP A 254 3.66 10.15 4.74
N SER A 255 3.09 11.17 4.09
CA SER A 255 3.16 11.32 2.64
C SER A 255 3.46 12.74 2.22
N ILE A 256 4.21 12.87 1.12
CA ILE A 256 4.51 14.15 0.48
C ILE A 256 3.98 14.08 -0.95
N ASP A 257 3.11 15.00 -1.32
CA ASP A 257 2.57 15.10 -2.68
C ASP A 257 3.69 15.54 -3.66
N VAL A 258 3.86 14.77 -4.72
CA VAL A 258 4.81 15.03 -5.80
C VAL A 258 4.15 14.95 -7.18
N THR A 259 2.83 14.95 -7.24
CA THR A 259 2.03 14.71 -8.47
C THR A 259 2.51 15.52 -9.65
N ASN A 260 2.71 16.82 -9.46
CA ASN A 260 3.11 17.74 -10.52
C ASN A 260 4.62 17.68 -10.85
N LYS A 261 5.41 17.03 -10.00
CA LYS A 261 6.89 16.99 -10.10
C LYS A 261 7.42 15.70 -10.71
N VAL A 262 6.58 14.68 -10.93
CA VAL A 262 7.02 13.37 -11.46
C VAL A 262 7.72 13.53 -12.80
N HIS A 263 8.93 12.99 -12.91
CA HIS A 263 9.69 13.01 -14.15
C HIS A 263 8.95 12.31 -15.31
N PRO A 264 8.98 12.82 -16.56
CA PRO A 264 8.21 12.26 -17.68
C PRO A 264 8.45 10.77 -17.95
N LYS A 265 9.65 10.26 -17.72
CA LYS A 265 9.95 8.82 -17.87
C LYS A 265 9.23 7.96 -16.82
N PHE A 266 9.11 8.40 -15.57
CA PHE A 266 8.32 7.70 -14.56
C PHE A 266 6.81 7.80 -14.86
N LYS A 267 6.34 8.94 -15.40
CA LYS A 267 4.97 9.04 -15.90
C LYS A 267 4.68 7.99 -16.97
N LYS A 268 5.57 7.90 -17.98
CA LYS A 268 5.45 6.91 -19.06
C LYS A 268 5.56 5.47 -18.52
N LEU A 269 6.46 5.21 -17.59
CA LEU A 269 6.59 3.89 -16.95
C LEU A 269 5.26 3.46 -16.31
N ALA A 270 4.70 4.29 -15.42
CA ALA A 270 3.49 3.95 -14.68
C ALA A 270 2.27 3.80 -15.60
N THR A 271 2.11 4.68 -16.60
CA THR A 271 0.99 4.59 -17.56
C THR A 271 1.11 3.37 -18.48
N ASN A 272 2.32 3.07 -18.98
CA ASN A 272 2.54 1.88 -19.80
C ASN A 272 2.27 0.61 -18.99
N LEU A 273 2.83 0.50 -17.80
CA LEU A 273 2.61 -0.66 -16.92
C LEU A 273 1.11 -0.88 -16.64
N THR A 274 0.38 0.19 -16.32
CA THR A 274 -1.07 0.11 -16.08
C THR A 274 -1.80 -0.44 -17.29
N ARG A 275 -1.50 0.06 -18.48
CA ARG A 275 -2.09 -0.40 -19.75
C ARG A 275 -1.71 -1.86 -20.05
N ASP A 276 -0.43 -2.20 -19.93
CA ASP A 276 0.10 -3.51 -20.32
C ASP A 276 -0.40 -4.61 -19.36
N MET A 277 -0.69 -4.27 -18.10
CA MET A 277 -1.40 -5.13 -17.15
C MET A 277 -2.93 -5.13 -17.34
N ASN A 278 -3.44 -4.52 -18.42
CA ASN A 278 -4.87 -4.41 -18.75
C ASN A 278 -5.69 -3.77 -17.61
N LEU A 279 -5.10 -2.82 -16.91
CA LEU A 279 -5.77 -2.04 -15.87
C LEU A 279 -6.09 -0.63 -16.36
N ARG A 280 -7.15 -0.04 -15.84
CA ARG A 280 -7.54 1.34 -16.10
C ARG A 280 -7.24 2.24 -14.91
N LEU A 281 -7.60 1.78 -13.72
CA LEU A 281 -7.23 2.40 -12.44
C LEU A 281 -6.19 1.52 -11.75
N CYS A 282 -5.01 2.08 -11.51
CA CYS A 282 -3.91 1.34 -10.91
C CYS A 282 -3.08 2.24 -9.98
N GLY A 283 -2.72 1.72 -8.83
CA GLY A 283 -1.65 2.25 -7.99
C GLY A 283 -0.36 1.48 -8.28
N VAL A 284 0.68 2.17 -8.75
CA VAL A 284 2.01 1.60 -8.99
C VAL A 284 2.93 2.00 -7.84
N ASP A 285 3.51 1.02 -7.16
CA ASP A 285 4.44 1.22 -6.06
C ASP A 285 5.88 1.06 -6.55
N LEU A 286 6.71 2.07 -6.30
CA LEU A 286 8.08 2.15 -6.75
C LEU A 286 9.03 2.39 -5.58
N ILE A 287 10.17 1.70 -5.58
CA ILE A 287 11.35 2.17 -4.84
C ILE A 287 12.30 2.80 -5.85
N ILE A 288 12.78 4.01 -5.55
CA ILE A 288 13.66 4.77 -6.43
C ILE A 288 14.93 5.14 -5.66
N ASP A 289 16.09 4.75 -6.19
CA ASP A 289 17.38 5.21 -5.73
C ASP A 289 17.57 6.66 -6.25
N GLY A 290 17.29 7.62 -5.36
CA GLY A 290 17.16 9.04 -5.68
C GLY A 290 15.72 9.54 -5.57
N ASP A 291 15.35 10.48 -6.43
CA ASP A 291 14.03 11.14 -6.39
C ASP A 291 13.23 10.88 -7.67
N ILE A 292 11.89 10.81 -7.54
CA ILE A 292 10.96 10.65 -8.67
C ILE A 292 10.94 11.86 -9.62
N VAL A 293 11.46 13.00 -9.18
CA VAL A 293 11.60 14.21 -10.01
C VAL A 293 12.79 14.13 -10.96
N ASP A 294 13.74 13.25 -10.66
CA ASP A 294 14.96 13.08 -11.44
C ASP A 294 14.79 12.07 -12.57
N LYS A 295 15.70 12.12 -13.54
CA LYS A 295 15.76 11.08 -14.59
C LYS A 295 16.01 9.71 -13.95
N PRO A 296 15.20 8.67 -14.29
CA PRO A 296 15.38 7.33 -13.74
C PRO A 296 16.81 6.81 -13.94
N ARG A 297 17.47 6.44 -12.86
CA ARG A 297 18.75 5.72 -12.84
C ARG A 297 18.51 4.30 -12.39
N ASN A 298 18.19 4.14 -11.13
CA ASN A 298 17.91 2.85 -10.51
C ASN A 298 16.57 2.90 -9.80
N TYR A 299 15.69 1.94 -10.07
CA TYR A 299 14.37 1.84 -9.46
C TYR A 299 13.87 0.40 -9.55
N TRP A 300 12.87 0.08 -8.75
CA TRP A 300 12.17 -1.20 -8.78
C TRP A 300 10.67 -0.98 -8.64
N ILE A 301 9.89 -1.72 -9.41
CA ILE A 301 8.46 -1.83 -9.19
C ILE A 301 8.24 -2.87 -8.08
N LEU A 302 7.60 -2.45 -6.98
CA LEU A 302 7.31 -3.33 -5.85
C LEU A 302 6.04 -4.13 -6.05
N GLU A 303 4.99 -3.44 -6.46
CA GLU A 303 3.66 -4.01 -6.66
C GLU A 303 2.78 -3.07 -7.48
N ILE A 304 1.66 -3.63 -7.97
CA ILE A 304 0.55 -2.88 -8.56
C ILE A 304 -0.72 -3.14 -7.76
N ASN A 305 -1.60 -2.16 -7.72
CA ASN A 305 -2.87 -2.22 -6.99
C ASN A 305 -4.03 -1.83 -7.91
N ALA A 306 -4.93 -2.77 -8.20
CA ALA A 306 -6.10 -2.52 -9.06
C ALA A 306 -7.23 -1.73 -8.38
N ALA A 307 -7.14 -1.52 -7.08
CA ALA A 307 -8.11 -0.75 -6.29
C ALA A 307 -7.37 0.17 -5.29
N PRO A 308 -6.58 1.16 -5.78
CA PRO A 308 -5.83 2.03 -4.90
C PRO A 308 -6.78 2.88 -4.05
N GLY A 309 -6.61 2.85 -2.72
CA GLY A 309 -7.29 3.78 -1.82
C GLY A 309 -6.71 5.20 -1.98
N LEU A 310 -7.58 6.18 -2.12
CA LEU A 310 -7.23 7.59 -2.27
C LEU A 310 -7.64 8.44 -1.06
N ASP A 311 -8.23 7.81 -0.05
CA ASP A 311 -8.69 8.45 1.18
C ASP A 311 -7.57 9.17 1.93
N HIS A 312 -6.40 8.54 2.05
CA HIS A 312 -5.23 9.19 2.66
C HIS A 312 -4.72 10.37 1.82
N TYR A 313 -4.72 10.26 0.48
CA TYR A 313 -4.32 11.35 -0.39
C TYR A 313 -5.32 12.52 -0.31
N ALA A 314 -6.63 12.25 -0.32
CA ALA A 314 -7.66 13.27 -0.16
C ALA A 314 -7.54 14.07 1.15
N LYS A 315 -7.00 13.48 2.21
CA LYS A 315 -6.78 14.12 3.52
C LYS A 315 -5.54 15.00 3.60
N LEU A 316 -4.68 15.04 2.58
CA LEU A 316 -3.50 15.91 2.56
C LEU A 316 -3.86 17.39 2.45
N GLY A 317 -5.02 17.72 1.88
CA GLY A 317 -5.50 19.11 1.77
C GLY A 317 -6.73 19.24 0.88
N ALA A 318 -7.28 20.45 0.81
CA ALA A 318 -8.48 20.75 0.01
C ALA A 318 -8.25 20.50 -1.48
N GLU A 319 -7.06 20.84 -2.01
CA GLU A 319 -6.70 20.60 -3.40
C GLU A 319 -6.72 19.10 -3.72
N GLN A 320 -6.11 18.26 -2.86
CA GLN A 320 -6.08 16.82 -3.04
C GLN A 320 -7.47 16.19 -2.93
N ALA A 321 -8.31 16.71 -2.06
CA ALA A 321 -9.71 16.29 -1.96
C ALA A 321 -10.49 16.57 -3.25
N GLU A 322 -10.33 17.75 -3.85
CA GLU A 322 -10.95 18.09 -5.14
C GLU A 322 -10.41 17.26 -6.30
N ILE A 323 -9.09 16.94 -6.31
CA ILE A 323 -8.50 16.01 -7.29
C ILE A 323 -9.19 14.64 -7.20
N VAL A 324 -9.38 14.12 -5.99
CA VAL A 324 -10.01 12.81 -5.76
C VAL A 324 -11.49 12.82 -6.18
N LYS A 325 -12.24 13.88 -5.85
CA LYS A 325 -13.63 14.04 -6.33
C LYS A 325 -13.69 14.08 -7.86
N GLY A 326 -12.84 14.89 -8.49
CA GLY A 326 -12.75 14.99 -9.94
C GLY A 326 -12.37 13.67 -10.61
N LEU A 327 -11.55 12.85 -9.96
CA LEU A 327 -11.20 11.50 -10.40
C LEU A 327 -12.46 10.60 -10.38
N TYR A 328 -13.14 10.51 -9.23
CA TYR A 328 -14.30 9.61 -9.14
C TYR A 328 -15.45 10.08 -10.03
N LEU A 329 -15.61 11.37 -10.26
CA LEU A 329 -16.55 11.89 -11.26
C LEU A 329 -16.22 11.39 -12.68
N LYS A 330 -14.93 11.37 -13.07
CA LYS A 330 -14.50 10.78 -14.35
C LYS A 330 -14.75 9.27 -14.39
N VAL A 331 -14.48 8.56 -13.29
CA VAL A 331 -14.77 7.12 -13.18
C VAL A 331 -16.26 6.85 -13.38
N LEU A 332 -17.14 7.61 -12.71
CA LEU A 332 -18.60 7.46 -12.85
C LEU A 332 -19.06 7.70 -14.29
N ARG A 333 -18.62 8.79 -14.92
CA ARG A 333 -18.93 9.07 -16.34
C ARG A 333 -18.49 7.95 -17.28
N HIS A 334 -17.43 7.27 -16.90
CA HIS A 334 -16.90 6.16 -17.70
C HIS A 334 -17.70 4.88 -17.50
N LEU A 335 -18.10 4.60 -16.26
CA LEU A 335 -18.98 3.47 -15.94
C LEU A 335 -20.35 3.64 -16.61
N GLU A 336 -20.89 4.86 -16.67
CA GLU A 336 -22.13 5.16 -17.35
C GLU A 336 -22.11 4.83 -18.86
N LYS A 337 -20.98 5.07 -19.53
CA LYS A 337 -20.81 4.92 -20.98
C LYS A 337 -20.45 3.50 -21.43
N ARG A 338 -20.22 2.55 -20.54
CA ARG A 338 -19.91 1.16 -20.95
C ARG A 338 -21.06 0.58 -21.79
N PRO A 339 -20.80 -0.13 -22.90
CA PRO A 339 -21.85 -0.87 -23.60
C PRO A 339 -22.49 -1.90 -22.66
N LYS A 340 -23.78 -2.18 -22.89
CA LYS A 340 -24.54 -3.19 -22.12
C LYS A 340 -23.97 -4.57 -22.34
#